data_0f59af8a7eb4b7bc315335f5112ab39c
#
_entry.id   0f59af8a7eb4b7bc315335f5112ab39c
#
_cell.length_a   1.000
_cell.length_b   1.000
_cell.length_c   1.000
_cell.angle_alpha   90.00
_cell.angle_beta   90.00
_cell.angle_gamma   90.00
#
_symmetry.space_group_name_H-M   'P 1'
#
loop_
_entity.id
_entity.type
_entity.pdbx_description
1 polymer ?
#
loop_
_entity_poly.entity_id
_entity_poly.type
_entity_poly.pdbx_seq_one_letter_code
_entity_poly.pdbx_strand_id
1 'polypeptide(L)'
;MDKRTICLLNDSFPPEIDGVANAVVNYAKNITKSGENAIVVTPTMPGADDSAFPFPVLRYPSIDTRKKLGYVAGYPFSPETARVLTEQKVELMHTHCPITSCLLARSLRAVVDAPLVLTYHTKYDVDIAKAVRGKLLQESAIRALVQNIASCDEVWVVSRGAGENLRSLGYEGDYIVMENGVDVPRGRVSDEAIAAATGRYDLPQNVPVFLFVGRLMWYKGIRIILDALKTLREKNVDFRMVFVGEGADGAEIRSYAEERKLSDRCFFTGAISDREIIRAWYGRSDLFLF
;
A
#
# COMPACT_ATOMS: atom_id res chain seq x y z
N MET A 1 31.82 13.29 2.19
CA MET A 1 31.26 12.27 3.07
C MET A 1 30.93 11.07 2.22
N ASP A 2 31.29 9.87 2.64
CA ASP A 2 30.84 8.67 1.93
C ASP A 2 29.32 8.58 2.01
N LYS A 3 28.69 8.11 0.91
CA LYS A 3 27.23 7.94 0.84
C LYS A 3 26.81 6.78 1.74
N ARG A 4 25.79 7.01 2.57
CA ARG A 4 25.18 5.94 3.36
C ARG A 4 24.37 5.01 2.47
N THR A 5 24.36 3.73 2.79
CA THR A 5 23.54 2.74 2.09
C THR A 5 22.40 2.28 3.00
N ILE A 6 21.16 2.49 2.53
CA ILE A 6 19.94 2.17 3.25
C ILE A 6 19.23 1.03 2.52
N CYS A 7 18.96 -0.07 3.22
CA CYS A 7 18.25 -1.22 2.71
C CYS A 7 16.77 -1.15 3.11
N LEU A 8 15.88 -1.14 2.14
CA LEU A 8 14.43 -1.17 2.34
C LEU A 8 13.92 -2.58 2.04
N LEU A 9 13.24 -3.22 3.01
CA LEU A 9 12.73 -4.58 2.85
C LEU A 9 11.20 -4.57 2.88
N ASN A 10 10.58 -5.27 1.94
CA ASN A 10 9.11 -5.44 1.93
C ASN A 10 8.71 -6.75 1.26
N ASP A 11 7.57 -7.33 1.67
CA ASP A 11 7.06 -8.58 1.13
C ASP A 11 6.32 -8.38 -0.21
N SER A 12 5.95 -7.15 -0.57
CA SER A 12 5.37 -6.78 -1.86
C SER A 12 6.18 -5.67 -2.54
N PHE A 13 6.29 -5.75 -3.88
CA PHE A 13 6.96 -4.73 -4.70
C PHE A 13 6.44 -4.83 -6.14
N PRO A 14 6.52 -3.77 -6.96
CA PRO A 14 6.08 -3.86 -8.35
C PRO A 14 6.61 -5.11 -9.08
N PRO A 15 5.78 -5.74 -9.94
CA PRO A 15 4.54 -5.21 -10.54
C PRO A 15 3.29 -5.30 -9.64
N GLU A 16 3.39 -5.81 -8.43
CA GLU A 16 2.27 -5.79 -7.48
C GLU A 16 1.97 -4.37 -7.02
N ILE A 17 0.70 -3.97 -7.14
CA ILE A 17 0.27 -2.59 -6.83
C ILE A 17 -0.46 -2.60 -5.48
N ASP A 18 0.21 -2.13 -4.45
CA ASP A 18 -0.40 -1.86 -3.15
C ASP A 18 0.18 -0.58 -2.51
N GLY A 19 -0.45 -0.11 -1.43
CA GLY A 19 -0.05 1.12 -0.76
C GLY A 19 1.34 1.05 -0.12
N VAL A 20 1.73 -0.14 0.38
CA VAL A 20 3.03 -0.35 1.04
C VAL A 20 4.14 -0.43 0.00
N ALA A 21 3.93 -1.17 -1.10
CA ALA A 21 4.87 -1.22 -2.22
C ALA A 21 5.15 0.19 -2.78
N ASN A 22 4.11 1.01 -2.95
CA ASN A 22 4.26 2.41 -3.37
C ASN A 22 5.03 3.25 -2.34
N ALA A 23 4.81 3.06 -1.04
CA ALA A 23 5.58 3.74 -0.01
C ALA A 23 7.06 3.39 -0.10
N VAL A 24 7.40 2.10 -0.25
CA VAL A 24 8.81 1.65 -0.39
C VAL A 24 9.48 2.25 -1.62
N VAL A 25 8.78 2.26 -2.77
CA VAL A 25 9.28 2.92 -3.99
C VAL A 25 9.56 4.41 -3.74
N ASN A 26 8.67 5.10 -3.03
CA ASN A 26 8.81 6.51 -2.71
C ASN A 26 9.98 6.76 -1.73
N TYR A 27 10.13 5.92 -0.70
CA TYR A 27 11.30 5.97 0.19
C TYR A 27 12.60 5.81 -0.60
N ALA A 28 12.72 4.76 -1.42
CA ALA A 28 13.92 4.49 -2.21
C ALA A 28 14.25 5.63 -3.17
N LYS A 29 13.25 6.16 -3.89
CA LYS A 29 13.43 7.32 -4.79
C LYS A 29 13.91 8.56 -4.05
N ASN A 30 13.35 8.86 -2.88
CA ASN A 30 13.71 10.05 -2.13
C ASN A 30 15.09 9.91 -1.46
N ILE A 31 15.46 8.74 -0.95
CA ILE A 31 16.81 8.44 -0.46
C ILE A 31 17.82 8.67 -1.60
N THR A 32 17.57 8.13 -2.79
CA THR A 32 18.44 8.33 -3.95
C THR A 32 18.53 9.80 -4.35
N LYS A 33 17.39 10.52 -4.37
CA LYS A 33 17.36 11.97 -4.66
C LYS A 33 18.11 12.82 -3.63
N SER A 34 18.18 12.39 -2.37
CA SER A 34 18.94 13.09 -1.33
C SER A 34 20.46 12.85 -1.43
N GLY A 35 20.88 12.03 -2.38
CA GLY A 35 22.30 11.73 -2.63
C GLY A 35 22.83 10.50 -1.92
N GLU A 36 22.00 9.79 -1.15
CA GLU A 36 22.34 8.54 -0.48
C GLU A 36 22.04 7.31 -1.38
N ASN A 37 22.51 6.13 -0.99
CA ASN A 37 22.23 4.89 -1.71
C ASN A 37 21.02 4.19 -1.11
N ALA A 38 20.07 3.77 -1.95
CA ALA A 38 18.97 2.90 -1.57
C ALA A 38 19.13 1.53 -2.23
N ILE A 39 18.81 0.47 -1.51
CA ILE A 39 18.68 -0.89 -2.04
C ILE A 39 17.33 -1.41 -1.58
N VAL A 40 16.52 -1.93 -2.50
CA VAL A 40 15.26 -2.60 -2.15
C VAL A 40 15.46 -4.10 -2.15
N VAL A 41 14.99 -4.77 -1.10
CA VAL A 41 15.01 -6.23 -0.94
C VAL A 41 13.58 -6.73 -0.86
N THR A 42 13.20 -7.62 -1.78
CA THR A 42 11.82 -8.09 -1.94
C THR A 42 11.78 -9.52 -2.47
N PRO A 43 10.67 -10.29 -2.29
CA PRO A 43 10.57 -11.62 -2.86
C PRO A 43 10.63 -11.63 -4.39
N THR A 44 11.16 -12.71 -4.96
CA THR A 44 11.08 -12.96 -6.40
C THR A 44 9.63 -13.08 -6.83
N MET A 45 9.27 -12.36 -7.91
CA MET A 45 7.93 -12.39 -8.49
C MET A 45 8.03 -12.68 -9.99
N PRO A 46 7.24 -13.62 -10.52
CA PRO A 46 7.22 -13.89 -11.96
C PRO A 46 6.81 -12.66 -12.76
N GLY A 47 7.58 -12.33 -13.81
CA GLY A 47 7.32 -11.21 -14.70
C GLY A 47 7.75 -9.83 -14.15
N ALA A 48 8.47 -9.79 -13.03
CA ALA A 48 9.02 -8.54 -12.52
C ALA A 48 10.13 -8.01 -13.43
N ASP A 49 10.08 -6.73 -13.73
CA ASP A 49 11.14 -5.97 -14.41
C ASP A 49 11.53 -4.78 -13.52
N ASP A 50 12.75 -4.82 -13.00
CA ASP A 50 13.25 -3.81 -12.08
C ASP A 50 14.13 -2.76 -12.78
N SER A 51 14.33 -2.85 -14.10
CA SER A 51 15.22 -1.99 -14.89
C SER A 51 14.83 -0.51 -14.87
N ALA A 52 13.55 -0.21 -14.62
CA ALA A 52 13.04 1.17 -14.59
C ALA A 52 13.32 1.91 -13.27
N PHE A 53 13.84 1.23 -12.24
CA PHE A 53 14.11 1.88 -10.95
C PHE A 53 15.51 2.50 -10.93
N PRO A 54 15.67 3.73 -10.37
CA PRO A 54 16.97 4.40 -10.25
C PRO A 54 17.81 3.89 -9.06
N PHE A 55 17.46 2.74 -8.50
CA PHE A 55 18.11 2.07 -7.38
C PHE A 55 18.09 0.55 -7.60
N PRO A 56 19.04 -0.20 -7.03
CA PRO A 56 19.06 -1.66 -7.09
C PRO A 56 17.85 -2.29 -6.41
N VAL A 57 17.27 -3.32 -7.05
CA VAL A 57 16.27 -4.21 -6.44
C VAL A 57 16.85 -5.61 -6.37
N LEU A 58 17.02 -6.13 -5.17
CA LEU A 58 17.50 -7.47 -4.90
C LEU A 58 16.31 -8.37 -4.54
N ARG A 59 16.07 -9.37 -5.40
CA ARG A 59 14.98 -10.32 -5.19
C ARG A 59 15.47 -11.62 -4.58
N TYR A 60 14.94 -11.93 -3.37
CA TYR A 60 15.26 -13.18 -2.68
C TYR A 60 14.26 -14.31 -3.01
N PRO A 61 14.63 -15.59 -2.81
CA PRO A 61 13.79 -16.72 -3.15
C PRO A 61 12.40 -16.65 -2.54
N SER A 62 11.40 -17.10 -3.29
CA SER A 62 9.99 -17.06 -2.89
C SER A 62 9.20 -18.23 -3.47
N ILE A 63 8.02 -18.47 -2.90
CA ILE A 63 7.03 -19.43 -3.40
C ILE A 63 5.79 -18.62 -3.83
N ASP A 64 5.29 -18.88 -5.02
CA ASP A 64 4.07 -18.25 -5.51
C ASP A 64 2.83 -18.83 -4.81
N THR A 65 2.35 -18.11 -3.81
CA THR A 65 1.16 -18.45 -3.04
C THR A 65 -0.06 -17.59 -3.39
N ARG A 66 0.04 -16.75 -4.43
CA ARG A 66 -1.00 -15.75 -4.80
C ARG A 66 -2.38 -16.37 -4.97
N LYS A 67 -2.51 -17.57 -5.54
CA LYS A 67 -3.81 -18.26 -5.69
C LYS A 67 -4.48 -18.60 -4.36
N LYS A 68 -3.71 -18.79 -3.27
CA LYS A 68 -4.23 -19.18 -1.94
C LYS A 68 -4.26 -18.03 -0.94
N LEU A 69 -3.21 -17.21 -0.93
CA LEU A 69 -2.98 -16.18 0.08
C LEU A 69 -3.09 -14.76 -0.48
N GLY A 70 -3.17 -14.61 -1.82
CA GLY A 70 -3.22 -13.29 -2.47
C GLY A 70 -1.87 -12.58 -2.61
N TYR A 71 -0.79 -13.18 -2.13
CA TYR A 71 0.58 -12.63 -2.19
C TYR A 71 1.62 -13.73 -2.39
N VAL A 72 2.86 -13.33 -2.72
CA VAL A 72 4.03 -14.23 -2.84
C VAL A 72 4.64 -14.40 -1.46
N ALA A 73 4.88 -15.64 -1.03
CA ALA A 73 5.57 -15.92 0.23
C ALA A 73 7.09 -15.98 0.02
N GLY A 74 7.82 -15.01 0.55
CA GLY A 74 9.27 -15.01 0.53
C GLY A 74 9.88 -16.06 1.45
N TYR A 75 11.12 -16.45 1.17
CA TYR A 75 11.89 -17.36 2.03
C TYR A 75 12.85 -16.54 2.92
N PRO A 76 12.68 -16.54 4.27
CA PRO A 76 13.36 -15.56 5.15
C PRO A 76 14.86 -15.82 5.39
N PHE A 77 15.46 -16.74 4.64
CA PHE A 77 16.89 -17.07 4.75
C PHE A 77 17.52 -17.04 3.35
N SER A 78 18.37 -16.06 3.10
CA SER A 78 19.05 -15.91 1.81
C SER A 78 20.53 -15.55 2.02
N PRO A 79 21.43 -16.53 1.92
CA PRO A 79 22.88 -16.28 2.01
C PRO A 79 23.38 -15.31 0.92
N GLU A 80 22.78 -15.34 -0.25
CA GLU A 80 23.13 -14.42 -1.35
C GLU A 80 22.76 -12.98 -0.99
N THR A 81 21.56 -12.76 -0.44
CA THR A 81 21.14 -11.43 0.05
C THR A 81 22.10 -10.95 1.14
N ALA A 82 22.48 -11.81 2.09
CA ALA A 82 23.43 -11.49 3.14
C ALA A 82 24.78 -11.04 2.55
N ARG A 83 25.33 -11.77 1.60
CA ARG A 83 26.58 -11.44 0.92
C ARG A 83 26.50 -10.07 0.25
N VAL A 84 25.46 -9.84 -0.56
CA VAL A 84 25.31 -8.56 -1.29
C VAL A 84 25.18 -7.38 -0.34
N LEU A 85 24.36 -7.47 0.72
CA LEU A 85 24.16 -6.38 1.65
C LEU A 85 25.43 -6.07 2.48
N THR A 86 26.23 -7.10 2.81
CA THR A 86 27.54 -6.92 3.47
C THR A 86 28.53 -6.22 2.54
N GLU A 87 28.62 -6.65 1.27
CA GLU A 87 29.48 -6.00 0.27
C GLU A 87 29.10 -4.54 0.02
N GLN A 88 27.80 -4.22 0.05
CA GLN A 88 27.28 -2.86 -0.12
C GLN A 88 27.38 -1.98 1.14
N LYS A 89 27.90 -2.52 2.25
CA LYS A 89 28.09 -1.81 3.53
C LYS A 89 26.82 -1.10 3.99
N VAL A 90 25.72 -1.88 4.08
CA VAL A 90 24.44 -1.34 4.54
C VAL A 90 24.55 -0.82 5.97
N GLU A 91 24.13 0.41 6.19
CA GLU A 91 24.19 1.11 7.48
C GLU A 91 22.83 1.21 8.18
N LEU A 92 21.75 0.94 7.47
CA LEU A 92 20.37 0.91 8.00
C LEU A 92 19.53 -0.09 7.23
N MET A 93 18.83 -0.96 7.95
CA MET A 93 17.77 -1.81 7.41
C MET A 93 16.42 -1.26 7.84
N HIS A 94 15.50 -1.05 6.89
CA HIS A 94 14.17 -0.56 7.15
C HIS A 94 13.14 -1.52 6.52
N THR A 95 12.43 -2.28 7.33
CA THR A 95 11.39 -3.20 6.86
C THR A 95 10.00 -2.55 6.94
N HIS A 96 9.20 -2.78 5.91
CA HIS A 96 7.84 -2.26 5.80
C HIS A 96 6.76 -3.33 5.99
N CYS A 97 7.17 -4.58 6.21
CA CYS A 97 6.27 -5.70 6.52
C CYS A 97 6.83 -6.50 7.71
N PRO A 98 6.02 -6.77 8.75
CA PRO A 98 6.48 -7.49 9.94
C PRO A 98 6.49 -9.01 9.77
N ILE A 99 6.30 -9.53 8.56
CA ILE A 99 6.23 -10.97 8.28
C ILE A 99 7.59 -11.44 7.72
N THR A 100 7.67 -11.81 6.45
CA THR A 100 8.85 -12.48 5.89
C THR A 100 10.05 -11.55 5.76
N SER A 101 9.85 -10.33 5.27
CA SER A 101 10.95 -9.35 5.14
C SER A 101 11.55 -8.95 6.48
N CYS A 102 10.74 -8.87 7.54
CA CYS A 102 11.26 -8.62 8.89
C CYS A 102 12.03 -9.83 9.43
N LEU A 103 11.56 -11.07 9.21
CA LEU A 103 12.30 -12.29 9.57
C LEU A 103 13.64 -12.36 8.80
N LEU A 104 13.63 -12.02 7.51
CA LEU A 104 14.87 -11.94 6.72
C LEU A 104 15.82 -10.87 7.30
N ALA A 105 15.34 -9.67 7.55
CA ALA A 105 16.15 -8.60 8.13
C ALA A 105 16.77 -9.01 9.47
N ARG A 106 16.02 -9.68 10.34
CA ARG A 106 16.53 -10.22 11.62
C ARG A 106 17.62 -11.27 11.42
N SER A 107 17.45 -12.16 10.42
CA SER A 107 18.48 -13.16 10.11
C SER A 107 19.76 -12.50 9.57
N LEU A 108 19.63 -11.39 8.86
CA LEU A 108 20.73 -10.63 8.30
C LEU A 108 21.55 -9.87 9.35
N ARG A 109 20.96 -9.54 10.51
CA ARG A 109 21.67 -8.82 11.61
C ARG A 109 22.91 -9.57 12.12
N ALA A 110 22.99 -10.89 11.92
CA ALA A 110 24.16 -11.66 12.31
C ALA A 110 25.42 -11.32 11.47
N VAL A 111 25.23 -10.75 10.28
CA VAL A 111 26.31 -10.48 9.31
C VAL A 111 26.31 -9.02 8.80
N VAL A 112 25.17 -8.36 8.87
CA VAL A 112 25.01 -6.93 8.53
C VAL A 112 24.85 -6.18 9.84
N ASP A 113 25.91 -5.51 10.30
CA ASP A 113 25.92 -4.73 11.54
C ASP A 113 25.23 -3.38 11.32
N ALA A 114 23.90 -3.42 11.21
CA ALA A 114 23.06 -2.26 10.96
C ALA A 114 21.80 -2.28 11.82
N PRO A 115 21.33 -1.12 12.32
CA PRO A 115 20.06 -1.02 13.01
C PRO A 115 18.90 -1.40 12.10
N LEU A 116 17.84 -1.95 12.71
CA LEU A 116 16.63 -2.39 12.05
C LEU A 116 15.44 -1.54 12.47
N VAL A 117 14.90 -0.78 11.54
CA VAL A 117 13.64 -0.02 11.70
C VAL A 117 12.50 -0.78 11.06
N LEU A 118 11.31 -0.72 11.65
CA LEU A 118 10.09 -1.27 11.06
C LEU A 118 9.01 -0.19 10.96
N THR A 119 8.36 -0.07 9.80
CA THR A 119 7.12 0.71 9.65
C THR A 119 5.91 -0.22 9.60
N TYR A 120 4.99 -0.02 10.55
CA TYR A 120 3.70 -0.74 10.61
C TYR A 120 2.64 0.00 9.80
N HIS A 121 2.26 -0.58 8.64
CA HIS A 121 1.40 0.07 7.64
C HIS A 121 -0.07 -0.30 7.71
N THR A 122 -0.42 -1.49 8.20
CA THR A 122 -1.77 -2.04 8.08
C THR A 122 -2.18 -2.88 9.29
N LYS A 123 -3.48 -3.15 9.42
CA LYS A 123 -4.06 -3.99 10.46
C LYS A 123 -3.91 -5.47 10.10
N TYR A 124 -2.84 -6.09 10.52
CA TYR A 124 -2.54 -7.50 10.23
C TYR A 124 -3.48 -8.50 10.92
N ASP A 125 -4.17 -8.12 12.00
CA ASP A 125 -5.20 -8.92 12.65
C ASP A 125 -6.32 -9.31 11.68
N VAL A 126 -6.74 -8.39 10.83
CA VAL A 126 -7.76 -8.63 9.79
C VAL A 126 -7.27 -9.64 8.74
N ASP A 127 -6.03 -9.52 8.31
CA ASP A 127 -5.45 -10.40 7.30
C ASP A 127 -5.15 -11.80 7.89
N ILE A 128 -4.64 -11.87 9.13
CA ILE A 128 -4.45 -13.12 9.85
C ILE A 128 -5.79 -13.84 10.08
N ALA A 129 -6.85 -13.12 10.45
CA ALA A 129 -8.17 -13.71 10.67
C ALA A 129 -8.75 -14.34 9.38
N LYS A 130 -8.43 -13.78 8.21
CA LYS A 130 -8.83 -14.34 6.90
C LYS A 130 -7.97 -15.55 6.48
N ALA A 131 -6.65 -15.47 6.74
CA ALA A 131 -5.70 -16.47 6.27
C ALA A 131 -5.60 -17.70 7.17
N VAL A 132 -5.79 -17.53 8.48
CA VAL A 132 -5.58 -18.57 9.50
C VAL A 132 -6.91 -19.01 10.10
N ARG A 133 -7.20 -20.30 10.04
CA ARG A 133 -8.41 -20.88 10.66
C ARG A 133 -8.13 -21.31 12.10
N GLY A 134 -9.03 -20.92 13.00
CA GLY A 134 -9.00 -21.30 14.42
C GLY A 134 -8.33 -20.26 15.31
N LYS A 135 -9.04 -19.88 16.38
CA LYS A 135 -8.70 -18.79 17.31
C LYS A 135 -7.30 -18.93 17.92
N LEU A 136 -6.93 -20.13 18.38
CA LEU A 136 -5.61 -20.39 18.97
C LEU A 136 -4.46 -20.16 17.98
N LEU A 137 -4.65 -20.56 16.71
CA LEU A 137 -3.65 -20.32 15.68
C LEU A 137 -3.54 -18.85 15.31
N GLN A 138 -4.66 -18.13 15.24
CA GLN A 138 -4.68 -16.68 15.01
C GLN A 138 -3.95 -15.94 16.14
N GLU A 139 -4.24 -16.26 17.41
CA GLU A 139 -3.55 -15.68 18.56
C GLU A 139 -2.05 -15.97 18.55
N SER A 140 -1.66 -17.19 18.14
CA SER A 140 -0.25 -17.57 18.03
C SER A 140 0.45 -16.80 16.91
N ALA A 141 -0.22 -16.62 15.76
CA ALA A 141 0.29 -15.83 14.65
C ALA A 141 0.45 -14.35 15.01
N ILE A 142 -0.53 -13.78 15.74
CA ILE A 142 -0.46 -12.40 16.25
C ILE A 142 0.71 -12.25 17.23
N ARG A 143 0.87 -13.18 18.19
CA ARG A 143 2.01 -13.14 19.13
C ARG A 143 3.35 -13.19 18.40
N ALA A 144 3.48 -14.07 17.39
CA ALA A 144 4.70 -14.18 16.60
C ALA A 144 4.98 -12.88 15.81
N LEU A 145 3.94 -12.27 15.26
CA LEU A 145 4.03 -10.99 14.56
C LEU A 145 4.48 -9.87 15.52
N VAL A 146 3.89 -9.77 16.70
CA VAL A 146 4.27 -8.75 17.70
C VAL A 146 5.69 -8.98 18.20
N GLN A 147 6.13 -10.22 18.45
CA GLN A 147 7.52 -10.53 18.79
C GLN A 147 8.50 -10.14 17.67
N ASN A 148 8.08 -10.32 16.41
CA ASN A 148 8.89 -9.93 15.26
C ASN A 148 9.07 -8.41 15.19
N ILE A 149 8.01 -7.65 15.44
CA ILE A 149 8.04 -6.18 15.54
C ILE A 149 8.90 -5.73 16.73
N ALA A 150 8.71 -6.33 17.88
CA ALA A 150 9.45 -5.98 19.12
C ALA A 150 10.96 -6.26 19.06
N SER A 151 11.42 -7.01 18.06
CA SER A 151 12.84 -7.27 17.83
C SER A 151 13.54 -6.20 16.99
N CYS A 152 12.80 -5.22 16.47
CA CYS A 152 13.37 -4.07 15.77
C CYS A 152 13.87 -3.02 16.76
N ASP A 153 14.89 -2.25 16.36
CA ASP A 153 15.48 -1.21 17.20
C ASP A 153 14.56 0.01 17.30
N GLU A 154 13.79 0.29 16.24
CA GLU A 154 12.82 1.36 16.22
C GLU A 154 11.56 0.93 15.43
N VAL A 155 10.40 1.33 15.92
CA VAL A 155 9.10 1.03 15.30
C VAL A 155 8.38 2.32 14.94
N TRP A 156 8.02 2.44 13.68
CA TRP A 156 7.18 3.53 13.18
C TRP A 156 5.78 3.01 12.87
N VAL A 157 4.79 3.89 13.03
CA VAL A 157 3.40 3.61 12.66
C VAL A 157 2.90 4.74 11.76
N VAL A 158 2.15 4.41 10.72
CA VAL A 158 1.72 5.39 9.72
C VAL A 158 0.60 6.32 10.17
N SER A 159 0.00 6.07 11.34
CA SER A 159 -1.01 6.93 11.96
C SER A 159 -1.18 6.56 13.44
N ARG A 160 -1.82 7.44 14.21
CA ARG A 160 -2.20 7.13 15.61
C ARG A 160 -3.06 5.88 15.69
N GLY A 161 -4.07 5.74 14.79
CA GLY A 161 -4.93 4.56 14.76
C GLY A 161 -4.19 3.26 14.42
N ALA A 162 -3.12 3.32 13.62
CA ALA A 162 -2.24 2.17 13.39
C ALA A 162 -1.47 1.80 14.67
N GLY A 163 -0.98 2.79 15.42
CA GLY A 163 -0.33 2.59 16.71
C GLY A 163 -1.27 2.01 17.79
N GLU A 164 -2.50 2.51 17.87
CA GLU A 164 -3.53 1.98 18.76
C GLU A 164 -3.88 0.52 18.40
N ASN A 165 -4.00 0.20 17.11
CA ASN A 165 -4.18 -1.19 16.68
C ASN A 165 -2.98 -2.06 17.09
N LEU A 166 -1.75 -1.61 16.85
CA LEU A 166 -0.55 -2.35 17.23
C LEU A 166 -0.52 -2.62 18.77
N ARG A 167 -0.88 -1.61 19.59
CA ARG A 167 -1.05 -1.77 21.04
C ARG A 167 -2.10 -2.83 21.41
N SER A 168 -3.25 -2.82 20.71
CA SER A 168 -4.33 -3.78 20.94
C SER A 168 -3.93 -5.23 20.62
N LEU A 169 -2.90 -5.42 19.78
CA LEU A 169 -2.33 -6.73 19.50
C LEU A 169 -1.31 -7.22 20.55
N GLY A 170 -0.98 -6.38 21.53
CA GLY A 170 -0.06 -6.71 22.64
C GLY A 170 1.36 -6.18 22.46
N TYR A 171 1.59 -5.22 21.56
CA TYR A 171 2.88 -4.54 21.49
C TYR A 171 3.04 -3.53 22.62
N GLU A 172 4.07 -3.70 23.45
CA GLU A 172 4.33 -2.86 24.63
C GLU A 172 5.48 -1.85 24.43
N GLY A 173 6.27 -2.00 23.36
CA GLY A 173 7.40 -1.10 23.04
C GLY A 173 6.96 0.30 22.59
N ASP A 174 7.88 1.24 22.51
CA ASP A 174 7.63 2.58 22.00
C ASP A 174 7.48 2.57 20.47
N TYR A 175 6.76 3.56 19.95
CA TYR A 175 6.66 3.79 18.51
C TYR A 175 6.59 5.28 18.17
N ILE A 176 7.02 5.62 16.97
CA ILE A 176 6.94 6.96 16.40
C ILE A 176 5.83 7.00 15.35
N VAL A 177 4.97 8.03 15.39
CA VAL A 177 3.99 8.25 14.32
C VAL A 177 4.72 8.92 13.14
N MET A 178 4.88 8.17 12.06
CA MET A 178 5.53 8.61 10.82
C MET A 178 4.55 8.43 9.66
N GLU A 179 3.83 9.49 9.35
CA GLU A 179 2.81 9.46 8.30
C GLU A 179 3.42 9.21 6.92
N ASN A 180 2.69 8.46 6.08
CA ASN A 180 3.14 8.22 4.71
C ASN A 180 3.12 9.53 3.90
N GLY A 181 4.17 9.76 3.14
CA GLY A 181 4.21 10.81 2.13
C GLY A 181 3.44 10.40 0.87
N VAL A 182 3.08 11.39 0.07
CA VAL A 182 2.48 11.20 -1.25
C VAL A 182 3.42 11.72 -2.33
N ASP A 183 3.50 11.00 -3.44
CA ASP A 183 4.27 11.38 -4.62
C ASP A 183 3.36 12.12 -5.62
N VAL A 184 2.77 13.22 -5.15
CA VAL A 184 1.93 14.09 -5.98
C VAL A 184 2.57 15.47 -6.02
N PRO A 185 2.93 16.00 -7.21
CA PRO A 185 3.46 17.34 -7.33
C PRO A 185 2.50 18.38 -6.76
N ARG A 186 3.06 19.39 -6.08
CA ARG A 186 2.26 20.52 -5.59
C ARG A 186 1.74 21.33 -6.78
N GLY A 187 0.55 21.89 -6.64
CA GLY A 187 -0.06 22.75 -7.62
C GLY A 187 -1.36 22.21 -8.20
N ARG A 188 -2.09 23.07 -8.89
CA ARG A 188 -3.35 22.72 -9.54
C ARG A 188 -3.07 22.06 -10.89
N VAL A 189 -3.87 21.07 -11.23
CA VAL A 189 -3.89 20.48 -12.58
C VAL A 189 -4.56 21.46 -13.53
N SER A 190 -4.08 21.56 -14.78
CA SER A 190 -4.68 22.46 -15.78
C SER A 190 -6.08 21.99 -16.18
N ASP A 191 -6.93 22.93 -16.59
CA ASP A 191 -8.30 22.62 -17.00
C ASP A 191 -8.32 21.74 -18.27
N GLU A 192 -7.30 21.89 -19.17
CA GLU A 192 -7.13 21.04 -20.35
C GLU A 192 -6.82 19.57 -19.95
N ALA A 193 -5.94 19.37 -18.98
CA ALA A 193 -5.60 18.02 -18.50
C ALA A 193 -6.80 17.37 -17.79
N ILE A 194 -7.59 18.15 -17.03
CA ILE A 194 -8.83 17.70 -16.42
C ILE A 194 -9.83 17.28 -17.52
N ALA A 195 -10.05 18.14 -18.51
CA ALA A 195 -10.96 17.85 -19.62
C ALA A 195 -10.55 16.61 -20.40
N ALA A 196 -9.25 16.44 -20.69
CA ALA A 196 -8.71 15.27 -21.40
C ALA A 196 -8.96 13.96 -20.62
N ALA A 197 -8.80 13.97 -19.29
CA ALA A 197 -8.97 12.79 -18.45
C ALA A 197 -10.44 12.44 -18.19
N THR A 198 -11.32 13.44 -18.13
CA THR A 198 -12.69 13.29 -17.62
C THR A 198 -13.79 13.52 -18.66
N GLY A 199 -13.46 14.10 -19.81
CA GLY A 199 -14.42 14.59 -20.81
C GLY A 199 -15.33 13.54 -21.47
N ARG A 200 -14.98 12.24 -21.33
CA ARG A 200 -15.85 11.14 -21.81
C ARG A 200 -17.00 10.80 -20.86
N TYR A 201 -17.02 11.41 -19.66
CA TYR A 201 -18.05 11.15 -18.64
C TYR A 201 -19.00 12.35 -18.53
N ASP A 202 -20.26 12.09 -18.26
CA ASP A 202 -21.26 13.13 -18.02
C ASP A 202 -21.06 13.74 -16.62
N LEU A 203 -20.23 14.78 -16.54
CA LEU A 203 -19.88 15.50 -15.31
C LEU A 203 -20.20 17.00 -15.45
N PRO A 204 -21.48 17.40 -15.32
CA PRO A 204 -21.87 18.80 -15.45
C PRO A 204 -21.14 19.71 -14.44
N GLN A 205 -20.84 20.95 -14.83
CA GLN A 205 -20.06 21.88 -13.97
C GLN A 205 -20.77 22.26 -12.67
N ASN A 206 -22.09 22.30 -12.68
CA ASN A 206 -22.91 22.71 -11.52
C ASN A 206 -23.37 21.51 -10.67
N VAL A 207 -22.87 20.31 -10.93
CA VAL A 207 -23.21 19.08 -10.20
C VAL A 207 -21.97 18.60 -9.45
N PRO A 208 -22.05 18.41 -8.12
CA PRO A 208 -20.92 17.93 -7.35
C PRO A 208 -20.46 16.53 -7.82
N VAL A 209 -19.14 16.39 -7.95
CA VAL A 209 -18.48 15.14 -8.31
C VAL A 209 -17.79 14.57 -7.09
N PHE A 210 -18.20 13.38 -6.70
CA PHE A 210 -17.57 12.60 -5.65
C PHE A 210 -16.60 11.60 -6.27
N LEU A 211 -15.49 11.35 -5.61
CA LEU A 211 -14.42 10.48 -6.09
C LEU A 211 -14.05 9.44 -5.05
N PHE A 212 -13.89 8.20 -5.50
CA PHE A 212 -13.20 7.13 -4.78
C PHE A 212 -12.03 6.65 -5.64
N VAL A 213 -10.85 6.52 -5.05
CA VAL A 213 -9.66 5.96 -5.71
C VAL A 213 -9.12 4.81 -4.88
N GLY A 214 -9.15 3.60 -5.42
CA GLY A 214 -8.63 2.44 -4.71
C GLY A 214 -9.16 1.11 -5.23
N ARG A 215 -8.72 0.02 -4.60
CA ARG A 215 -9.24 -1.31 -4.93
C ARG A 215 -10.74 -1.40 -4.60
N LEU A 216 -11.53 -1.88 -5.57
CA LEU A 216 -12.96 -2.11 -5.40
C LEU A 216 -13.19 -3.37 -4.56
N MET A 217 -13.19 -3.19 -3.24
CA MET A 217 -13.35 -4.23 -2.23
C MET A 217 -14.35 -3.75 -1.17
N TRP A 218 -15.26 -4.60 -0.74
CA TRP A 218 -16.31 -4.24 0.22
C TRP A 218 -15.77 -3.69 1.54
N TYR A 219 -14.64 -4.19 2.02
CA TYR A 219 -14.03 -3.71 3.26
C TYR A 219 -13.54 -2.26 3.20
N LYS A 220 -13.47 -1.65 2.00
CA LYS A 220 -13.16 -0.22 1.80
C LYS A 220 -14.34 0.71 2.06
N GLY A 221 -15.44 0.21 2.61
CA GLY A 221 -16.60 1.03 2.95
C GLY A 221 -17.50 1.39 1.77
N ILE A 222 -17.27 0.82 0.58
CA ILE A 222 -18.01 1.18 -0.66
C ILE A 222 -19.52 0.97 -0.51
N ARG A 223 -19.96 -0.03 0.29
CA ARG A 223 -21.37 -0.23 0.59
C ARG A 223 -21.99 0.99 1.27
N ILE A 224 -21.28 1.57 2.25
CA ILE A 224 -21.72 2.77 2.97
C ILE A 224 -21.83 3.95 2.00
N ILE A 225 -20.85 4.10 1.10
CA ILE A 225 -20.87 5.14 0.06
C ILE A 225 -22.12 4.98 -0.81
N LEU A 226 -22.39 3.80 -1.37
CA LEU A 226 -23.52 3.58 -2.25
C LEU A 226 -24.88 3.75 -1.55
N ASP A 227 -25.01 3.35 -0.27
CA ASP A 227 -26.22 3.55 0.52
C ASP A 227 -26.45 5.05 0.83
N ALA A 228 -25.39 5.81 1.10
CA ALA A 228 -25.47 7.26 1.27
C ALA A 228 -25.88 7.95 -0.04
N LEU A 229 -25.32 7.53 -1.19
CA LEU A 229 -25.69 8.05 -2.52
C LEU A 229 -27.14 7.76 -2.88
N LYS A 230 -27.66 6.57 -2.53
CA LYS A 230 -29.09 6.25 -2.66
C LYS A 230 -29.93 7.25 -1.86
N THR A 231 -29.54 7.55 -0.62
CA THR A 231 -30.26 8.52 0.23
C THR A 231 -30.25 9.92 -0.37
N LEU A 232 -29.11 10.36 -0.97
CA LEU A 232 -29.05 11.64 -1.68
C LEU A 232 -30.00 11.67 -2.88
N ARG A 233 -30.05 10.59 -3.66
CA ARG A 233 -31.00 10.45 -4.79
C ARG A 233 -32.45 10.55 -4.34
N GLU A 234 -32.81 9.86 -3.26
CA GLU A 234 -34.16 9.90 -2.68
C GLU A 234 -34.57 11.29 -2.20
N LYS A 235 -33.58 12.09 -1.79
CA LYS A 235 -33.74 13.51 -1.41
C LYS A 235 -33.68 14.46 -2.61
N ASN A 236 -33.66 13.95 -3.86
CA ASN A 236 -33.52 14.73 -5.09
C ASN A 236 -32.27 15.63 -5.15
N VAL A 237 -31.19 15.25 -4.46
CA VAL A 237 -29.89 15.91 -4.60
C VAL A 237 -29.19 15.35 -5.82
N ASP A 238 -28.78 16.22 -6.75
CA ASP A 238 -27.99 15.79 -7.91
C ASP A 238 -26.50 15.67 -7.54
N PHE A 239 -25.84 14.66 -8.08
CA PHE A 239 -24.43 14.37 -7.90
C PHE A 239 -23.92 13.46 -9.01
N ARG A 240 -22.61 13.37 -9.14
CA ARG A 240 -21.91 12.32 -9.89
C ARG A 240 -20.90 11.62 -8.97
N MET A 241 -20.80 10.31 -9.07
CA MET A 241 -19.83 9.50 -8.31
C MET A 241 -18.91 8.77 -9.27
N VAL A 242 -17.62 8.87 -9.06
CA VAL A 242 -16.60 8.22 -9.87
C VAL A 242 -15.78 7.28 -9.01
N PHE A 243 -15.72 6.02 -9.43
CA PHE A 243 -14.88 4.99 -8.82
C PHE A 243 -13.70 4.71 -9.75
N VAL A 244 -12.49 5.08 -9.30
CA VAL A 244 -11.24 4.80 -9.99
C VAL A 244 -10.57 3.61 -9.34
N GLY A 245 -10.44 2.52 -10.08
CA GLY A 245 -9.81 1.29 -9.62
C GLY A 245 -10.55 0.03 -10.04
N GLU A 246 -9.96 -1.10 -9.70
CA GLU A 246 -10.51 -2.44 -9.86
C GLU A 246 -10.34 -3.25 -8.57
N GLY A 247 -11.00 -4.40 -8.48
CA GLY A 247 -10.88 -5.28 -7.33
C GLY A 247 -11.77 -6.51 -7.45
N ALA A 248 -11.56 -7.48 -6.56
CA ALA A 248 -12.28 -8.75 -6.60
C ALA A 248 -13.82 -8.58 -6.49
N ASP A 249 -14.26 -7.56 -5.74
CA ASP A 249 -15.68 -7.31 -5.53
C ASP A 249 -16.28 -6.34 -6.57
N GLY A 250 -15.52 -5.94 -7.59
CA GLY A 250 -15.90 -4.90 -8.55
C GLY A 250 -17.20 -5.19 -9.30
N ALA A 251 -17.46 -6.45 -9.71
CA ALA A 251 -18.68 -6.85 -10.37
C ALA A 251 -19.89 -6.74 -9.43
N GLU A 252 -19.77 -7.22 -8.20
CA GLU A 252 -20.83 -7.13 -7.19
C GLU A 252 -21.13 -5.67 -6.80
N ILE A 253 -20.11 -4.83 -6.70
CA ILE A 253 -20.25 -3.40 -6.40
C ILE A 253 -21.04 -2.69 -7.50
N ARG A 254 -20.78 -3.01 -8.77
CA ARG A 254 -21.56 -2.47 -9.91
C ARG A 254 -23.03 -2.92 -9.84
N SER A 255 -23.28 -4.21 -9.66
CA SER A 255 -24.65 -4.74 -9.50
C SER A 255 -25.37 -4.08 -8.32
N TYR A 256 -24.68 -3.87 -7.22
CA TYR A 256 -25.24 -3.20 -6.04
C TYR A 256 -25.60 -1.73 -6.32
N ALA A 257 -24.80 -1.03 -7.12
CA ALA A 257 -25.15 0.33 -7.57
C ALA A 257 -26.39 0.33 -8.49
N GLU A 258 -26.50 -0.66 -9.39
CA GLU A 258 -27.66 -0.84 -10.28
C GLU A 258 -28.95 -1.11 -9.48
N GLU A 259 -28.92 -2.03 -8.50
CA GLU A 259 -30.04 -2.31 -7.61
C GLU A 259 -30.55 -1.06 -6.87
N ARG A 260 -29.65 -0.12 -6.59
CA ARG A 260 -29.97 1.17 -5.96
C ARG A 260 -30.34 2.25 -6.94
N LYS A 261 -30.47 1.90 -8.24
CA LYS A 261 -30.81 2.82 -9.33
C LYS A 261 -29.81 3.97 -9.47
N LEU A 262 -28.51 3.69 -9.27
CA LEU A 262 -27.42 4.70 -9.33
C LEU A 262 -26.63 4.64 -10.64
N SER A 263 -26.99 3.79 -11.60
CA SER A 263 -26.22 3.56 -12.84
C SER A 263 -26.07 4.80 -13.72
N ASP A 264 -27.01 5.74 -13.63
CA ASP A 264 -26.99 7.01 -14.34
C ASP A 264 -26.05 8.07 -13.70
N ARG A 265 -25.60 7.83 -12.49
CA ARG A 265 -24.81 8.79 -11.67
C ARG A 265 -23.48 8.23 -11.18
N CYS A 266 -23.26 6.91 -11.29
CA CYS A 266 -22.05 6.24 -10.85
C CYS A 266 -21.22 5.75 -12.04
N PHE A 267 -20.00 6.22 -12.14
CA PHE A 267 -19.06 5.89 -13.20
C PHE A 267 -17.89 5.07 -12.64
N PHE A 268 -17.53 4.02 -13.35
CA PHE A 268 -16.42 3.14 -12.98
C PHE A 268 -15.37 3.16 -14.08
N THR A 269 -14.22 3.75 -13.80
CA THR A 269 -13.18 3.98 -14.82
C THR A 269 -12.32 2.76 -15.11
N GLY A 270 -12.32 1.77 -14.22
CA GLY A 270 -11.28 0.74 -14.18
C GLY A 270 -10.01 1.23 -13.47
N ALA A 271 -8.97 0.40 -13.47
CA ALA A 271 -7.68 0.76 -12.91
C ALA A 271 -6.99 1.82 -13.78
N ILE A 272 -6.45 2.84 -13.13
CA ILE A 272 -5.63 3.89 -13.77
C ILE A 272 -4.26 3.87 -13.10
N SER A 273 -3.20 3.62 -13.87
CA SER A 273 -1.81 3.64 -13.41
C SER A 273 -1.13 5.00 -13.62
N ASP A 274 -1.61 5.78 -14.57
CA ASP A 274 -1.08 7.11 -14.87
C ASP A 274 -1.45 8.10 -13.75
N ARG A 275 -0.44 8.61 -13.08
CA ARG A 275 -0.59 9.52 -11.94
C ARG A 275 -1.13 10.88 -12.32
N GLU A 276 -0.83 11.38 -13.53
CA GLU A 276 -1.36 12.67 -13.98
C GLU A 276 -2.86 12.57 -14.27
N ILE A 277 -3.33 11.44 -14.81
CA ILE A 277 -4.76 11.18 -14.97
C ILE A 277 -5.44 11.08 -13.60
N ILE A 278 -4.84 10.40 -12.62
CA ILE A 278 -5.39 10.35 -11.25
C ILE A 278 -5.44 11.75 -10.63
N ARG A 279 -4.40 12.58 -10.83
CA ARG A 279 -4.40 13.97 -10.38
C ARG A 279 -5.52 14.79 -11.03
N ALA A 280 -5.77 14.58 -12.32
CA ALA A 280 -6.86 15.24 -13.01
C ALA A 280 -8.23 14.86 -12.42
N TRP A 281 -8.42 13.60 -12.02
CA TRP A 281 -9.61 13.17 -11.30
C TRP A 281 -9.76 13.86 -9.93
N TYR A 282 -8.68 13.96 -9.14
CA TYR A 282 -8.71 14.74 -7.91
C TYR A 282 -9.01 16.22 -8.17
N GLY A 283 -8.44 16.80 -9.25
CA GLY A 283 -8.68 18.19 -9.64
C GLY A 283 -10.11 18.47 -10.08
N ARG A 284 -10.81 17.48 -10.68
CA ARG A 284 -12.21 17.60 -11.10
C ARG A 284 -13.20 17.38 -9.96
N SER A 285 -12.81 16.70 -8.92
CA SER A 285 -13.72 16.24 -7.87
C SER A 285 -13.88 17.28 -6.77
N ASP A 286 -15.10 17.37 -6.22
CA ASP A 286 -15.45 18.26 -5.13
C ASP A 286 -15.27 17.57 -3.77
N LEU A 287 -15.36 16.25 -3.71
CA LEU A 287 -15.22 15.47 -2.48
C LEU A 287 -14.63 14.11 -2.74
N PHE A 288 -13.61 13.74 -1.97
CA PHE A 288 -13.01 12.41 -1.95
C PHE A 288 -13.63 11.56 -0.83
N LEU A 289 -14.08 10.35 -1.16
CA LEU A 289 -14.72 9.40 -0.24
C LEU A 289 -13.86 8.14 -0.11
N PHE A 290 -13.60 7.67 1.12
CA PHE A 290 -12.86 6.43 1.38
C PHE A 290 -13.20 5.83 2.74
#